data_822a5b5dbb112c488f36f6d664b71fa0
#
_entry.id   822a5b5dbb112c488f36f6d664b71fa0
#
_cell.length_a   1.000
_cell.length_b   1.000
_cell.length_c   1.000
_cell.angle_alpha   90.00
_cell.angle_beta   90.00
_cell.angle_gamma   90.00
#
_symmetry.space_group_name_H-M   'P 1'
#
loop_
_entity.id
_entity.type
_entity.pdbx_description
1 polymer ?
#
loop_
_entity_poly.entity_id
_entity_poly.type
_entity_poly.pdbx_seq_one_letter_code
_entity_poly.pdbx_strand_id
1 'polypeptide(L)'
;MSITPLIVLGSLALALCIAGILEYQFHMRSLAAISLRIHVNGTRGKSSVTRLIAAGLREAGIRTFAKTTGTAPRVIDSEGKDRIIHRLRLPSIGEQTRLLSYFAGEKPDAVVMECMAVQPQYQWIAEHPARREESGCL
;
A
#
# COMPACT_ATOMS: atom_id res chain seq x y z
N MET A 1 -9.95 24.61 -41.00
CA MET A 1 -9.57 23.67 -39.93
C MET A 1 -10.76 23.56 -38.99
N SER A 2 -11.32 22.38 -38.84
CA SER A 2 -12.48 22.18 -37.97
C SER A 2 -12.07 22.24 -36.51
N ILE A 3 -12.72 23.09 -35.74
CA ILE A 3 -12.47 23.31 -34.30
C ILE A 3 -12.93 22.08 -33.44
N THR A 4 -13.81 21.27 -34.02
CA THR A 4 -14.39 20.08 -33.37
C THR A 4 -13.37 19.08 -32.77
N PRO A 5 -12.29 18.67 -33.50
CA PRO A 5 -11.32 17.72 -32.97
C PRO A 5 -10.52 18.30 -31.78
N LEU A 6 -10.27 19.61 -31.77
CA LEU A 6 -9.57 20.28 -30.68
C LEU A 6 -10.44 20.32 -29.40
N ILE A 7 -11.74 20.54 -29.55
CA ILE A 7 -12.69 20.51 -28.43
C ILE A 7 -12.79 19.11 -27.85
N VAL A 8 -12.90 18.09 -28.72
CA VAL A 8 -12.96 16.67 -28.28
C VAL A 8 -11.67 16.27 -27.55
N LEU A 9 -10.51 16.62 -28.11
CA LEU A 9 -9.23 16.31 -27.47
C LEU A 9 -9.08 17.02 -26.12
N GLY A 10 -9.45 18.30 -26.05
CA GLY A 10 -9.41 19.08 -24.82
C GLY A 10 -10.36 18.54 -23.73
N SER A 11 -11.58 18.16 -24.11
CA SER A 11 -12.54 17.58 -23.17
C SER A 11 -12.08 16.20 -22.64
N LEU A 12 -11.49 15.37 -23.50
CA LEU A 12 -10.94 14.09 -23.09
C LEU A 12 -9.74 14.24 -22.14
N ALA A 13 -8.83 15.16 -22.47
CA ALA A 13 -7.69 15.47 -21.61
C ALA A 13 -8.15 15.98 -20.23
N LEU A 14 -9.13 16.88 -20.19
CA LEU A 14 -9.71 17.40 -18.95
C LEU A 14 -10.36 16.28 -18.12
N ALA A 15 -11.12 15.40 -18.76
CA ALA A 15 -11.76 14.26 -18.08
C ALA A 15 -10.72 13.31 -17.47
N LEU A 16 -9.63 13.02 -18.19
CA LEU A 16 -8.52 12.19 -17.66
C LEU A 16 -7.80 12.86 -16.49
N CYS A 17 -7.57 14.18 -16.56
CA CYS A 17 -6.97 14.91 -15.43
C CYS A 17 -7.87 14.87 -14.19
N ILE A 18 -9.17 15.09 -14.34
CA ILE A 18 -10.12 15.02 -13.23
C ILE A 18 -10.15 13.61 -12.64
N ALA A 19 -10.22 12.58 -13.48
CA ALA A 19 -10.20 11.19 -13.02
C ALA A 19 -8.92 10.86 -12.23
N GLY A 20 -7.75 11.29 -12.72
CA GLY A 20 -6.47 11.11 -12.04
C GLY A 20 -6.40 11.84 -10.69
N ILE A 21 -6.90 13.07 -10.61
CA ILE A 21 -6.96 13.83 -9.35
C ILE A 21 -7.89 13.13 -8.34
N LEU A 22 -9.05 12.67 -8.77
CA LEU A 22 -9.99 11.96 -7.90
C LEU A 22 -9.38 10.66 -7.39
N GLU A 23 -8.78 9.85 -8.26
CA GLU A 23 -8.09 8.62 -7.87
C GLU A 23 -6.98 8.90 -6.85
N TYR A 24 -6.17 9.92 -7.10
CA TYR A 24 -5.11 10.35 -6.17
C TYR A 24 -5.69 10.76 -4.80
N GLN A 25 -6.74 11.56 -4.78
CA GLN A 25 -7.38 11.97 -3.51
C GLN A 25 -7.99 10.80 -2.73
N PHE A 26 -8.65 9.86 -3.43
CA PHE A 26 -9.17 8.65 -2.80
C PHE A 26 -8.05 7.81 -2.21
N HIS A 27 -6.95 7.67 -2.94
CA HIS A 27 -5.78 6.94 -2.47
C HIS A 27 -5.16 7.58 -1.22
N MET A 28 -4.97 8.90 -1.24
CA MET A 28 -4.42 9.64 -0.10
C MET A 28 -5.31 9.56 1.15
N ARG A 29 -6.64 9.64 0.98
CA ARG A 29 -7.59 9.45 2.09
C ARG A 29 -7.53 8.04 2.67
N SER A 30 -7.40 7.03 1.81
CA SER A 30 -7.24 5.64 2.26
C SER A 30 -5.97 5.44 3.07
N LEU A 31 -4.86 6.08 2.69
CA LEU A 31 -3.62 6.02 3.44
C LEU A 31 -3.73 6.75 4.79
N ALA A 32 -4.35 7.94 4.80
CA ALA A 32 -4.54 8.72 6.03
C ALA A 32 -5.45 8.02 7.06
N ALA A 33 -6.29 7.09 6.63
CA ALA A 33 -7.16 6.33 7.53
C ALA A 33 -6.41 5.28 8.37
N ILE A 34 -5.15 4.97 8.06
CA ILE A 34 -4.34 3.99 8.78
C ILE A 34 -3.37 4.75 9.69
N SER A 35 -3.59 4.67 11.01
CA SER A 35 -2.82 5.43 12.01
C SER A 35 -1.35 5.01 12.08
N LEU A 36 -1.07 3.70 12.04
CA LEU A 36 0.29 3.16 12.13
C LEU A 36 0.63 2.32 10.90
N ARG A 37 1.66 2.74 10.18
CA ARG A 37 2.16 2.02 8.99
C ARG A 37 3.61 1.63 9.21
N ILE A 38 3.88 0.33 9.27
CA ILE A 38 5.22 -0.23 9.46
C ILE A 38 5.65 -0.91 8.17
N HIS A 39 6.77 -0.46 7.62
CA HIS A 39 7.37 -1.05 6.43
C HIS A 39 8.64 -1.79 6.80
N VAL A 40 8.62 -3.13 6.67
CA VAL A 40 9.75 -3.99 7.04
C VAL A 40 10.67 -4.17 5.84
N ASN A 41 11.87 -3.63 5.96
CA ASN A 41 12.93 -3.75 4.95
C ASN A 41 14.08 -4.61 5.47
N GLY A 42 14.89 -5.14 4.56
CA GLY A 42 16.07 -5.96 4.90
C GLY A 42 16.38 -6.99 3.81
N THR A 43 17.51 -7.66 3.94
CA THR A 43 17.97 -8.68 2.98
C THR A 43 17.35 -10.05 3.27
N ARG A 44 17.22 -10.44 4.53
CA ARG A 44 16.66 -11.72 4.98
C ARG A 44 15.76 -11.55 6.19
N GLY A 45 14.86 -12.49 6.40
CA GLY A 45 13.99 -12.55 7.58
C GLY A 45 12.82 -11.55 7.58
N LYS A 46 12.62 -10.77 6.52
CA LYS A 46 11.54 -9.77 6.42
C LYS A 46 10.17 -10.34 6.78
N SER A 47 9.80 -11.46 6.18
CA SER A 47 8.49 -12.08 6.42
C SER A 47 8.29 -12.51 7.86
N SER A 48 9.33 -13.05 8.51
CA SER A 48 9.28 -13.44 9.92
C SER A 48 9.14 -12.22 10.83
N VAL A 49 9.92 -11.16 10.58
CA VAL A 49 9.84 -9.91 11.33
C VAL A 49 8.47 -9.26 11.16
N THR A 50 7.94 -9.19 9.93
CA THR A 50 6.60 -8.68 9.64
C THR A 50 5.53 -9.41 10.46
N ARG A 51 5.62 -10.74 10.54
CA ARG A 51 4.69 -11.57 11.30
C ARG A 51 4.80 -11.34 12.81
N LEU A 52 6.03 -11.25 13.33
CA LEU A 52 6.27 -11.01 14.75
C LEU A 52 5.78 -9.65 15.20
N ILE A 53 6.08 -8.59 14.44
CA ILE A 53 5.56 -7.24 14.72
C ILE A 53 4.04 -7.24 14.71
N ALA A 54 3.43 -7.81 13.69
CA ALA A 54 1.97 -7.85 13.59
C ALA A 54 1.33 -8.68 14.70
N ALA A 55 1.94 -9.78 15.12
CA ALA A 55 1.47 -10.58 16.25
C ALA A 55 1.56 -9.79 17.56
N GLY A 56 2.70 -9.14 17.83
CA GLY A 56 2.88 -8.32 19.02
C GLY A 56 1.88 -7.16 19.11
N LEU A 57 1.61 -6.48 18.00
CA LEU A 57 0.60 -5.42 17.96
C LEU A 57 -0.83 -5.95 18.22
N ARG A 58 -1.17 -7.12 17.68
CA ARG A 58 -2.48 -7.77 17.94
C ARG A 58 -2.61 -8.18 19.42
N GLU A 59 -1.57 -8.74 20.02
CA GLU A 59 -1.55 -9.07 21.45
C GLU A 59 -1.70 -7.82 22.33
N ALA A 60 -1.21 -6.67 21.88
CA ALA A 60 -1.44 -5.37 22.52
C ALA A 60 -2.85 -4.79 22.28
N GLY A 61 -3.75 -5.53 21.62
CA GLY A 61 -5.11 -5.09 21.33
C GLY A 61 -5.24 -4.14 20.12
N ILE A 62 -4.16 -3.93 19.36
CA ILE A 62 -4.16 -3.07 18.18
C ILE A 62 -4.64 -3.87 16.96
N ARG A 63 -5.67 -3.39 16.29
CA ARG A 63 -6.26 -4.01 15.11
C ARG A 63 -5.29 -3.94 13.92
N THR A 64 -4.52 -5.01 13.73
CA THR A 64 -3.35 -5.02 12.86
C THR A 64 -3.51 -5.98 11.69
N PHE A 65 -3.32 -5.47 10.46
CA PHE A 65 -3.17 -6.26 9.25
C PHE A 65 -1.69 -6.37 8.88
N ALA A 66 -1.31 -7.49 8.26
CA ALA A 66 0.04 -7.66 7.77
C ALA A 66 0.07 -8.24 6.36
N LYS A 67 1.11 -7.88 5.59
CA LYS A 67 1.38 -8.46 4.28
C LYS A 67 2.83 -8.92 4.20
N THR A 68 3.01 -10.17 3.81
CA THR A 68 4.31 -10.73 3.46
C THR A 68 4.44 -10.90 1.94
N THR A 69 5.65 -10.81 1.43
CA THR A 69 5.94 -10.83 -0.02
C THR A 69 6.82 -11.99 -0.47
N GLY A 70 7.32 -12.81 0.46
CA GLY A 70 8.20 -13.93 0.19
C GLY A 70 7.73 -14.91 -0.91
N THR A 71 8.21 -16.12 -0.93
CA THR A 71 7.91 -17.14 -1.94
C THR A 71 6.40 -17.41 -2.10
N ALA A 72 5.65 -17.32 -1.00
CA ALA A 72 4.20 -17.36 -1.00
C ALA A 72 3.67 -16.07 -0.35
N PRO A 73 3.23 -15.08 -1.15
CA PRO A 73 2.70 -13.83 -0.60
C PRO A 73 1.43 -14.08 0.18
N ARG A 74 1.35 -13.51 1.37
CA ARG A 74 0.21 -13.72 2.28
C ARG A 74 -0.28 -12.42 2.86
N VAL A 75 -1.58 -12.36 3.09
CA VAL A 75 -2.24 -11.35 3.91
C VAL A 75 -2.65 -12.01 5.22
N ILE A 76 -2.34 -11.36 6.31
CA ILE A 76 -2.74 -11.76 7.65
C ILE A 76 -3.73 -10.72 8.15
N ASP A 77 -4.94 -11.13 8.46
CA ASP A 77 -6.00 -10.25 8.92
C ASP A 77 -5.87 -9.88 10.41
N SER A 78 -6.79 -9.06 10.90
CA SER A 78 -6.80 -8.61 12.30
C SER A 78 -7.00 -9.74 13.31
N GLU A 79 -7.55 -10.88 12.89
CA GLU A 79 -7.72 -12.08 13.72
C GLU A 79 -6.50 -13.00 13.68
N GLY A 80 -5.49 -12.66 12.88
CA GLY A 80 -4.31 -13.50 12.67
C GLY A 80 -4.48 -14.61 11.65
N LYS A 81 -5.60 -14.65 10.94
CA LYS A 81 -5.84 -15.63 9.87
C LYS A 81 -4.98 -15.31 8.66
N ASP A 82 -4.26 -16.31 8.21
CA ASP A 82 -3.29 -16.24 7.12
C ASP A 82 -3.94 -16.67 5.81
N ARG A 83 -4.02 -15.78 4.84
CA ARG A 83 -4.58 -16.03 3.51
C ARG A 83 -3.52 -15.88 2.44
N ILE A 84 -3.40 -16.88 1.57
CA ILE A 84 -2.48 -16.82 0.42
C ILE A 84 -3.05 -15.88 -0.63
N ILE A 85 -2.22 -14.98 -1.15
CA ILE A 85 -2.57 -14.15 -2.30
C ILE A 85 -2.24 -14.94 -3.56
N HIS A 86 -3.27 -15.40 -4.28
CA HIS A 86 -3.07 -16.00 -5.60
C HIS A 86 -2.72 -14.92 -6.61
N ARG A 87 -1.47 -14.87 -7.04
CA ARG A 87 -0.99 -13.93 -8.05
C ARG A 87 -1.08 -14.55 -9.43
N LEU A 88 -1.75 -13.87 -10.34
CA LEU A 88 -1.76 -14.19 -11.77
C LEU A 88 -0.60 -13.50 -12.52
N ARG A 89 0.10 -12.55 -11.89
CA ARG A 89 1.19 -11.75 -12.46
C ARG A 89 2.33 -11.55 -11.46
N LEU A 90 3.46 -11.09 -11.97
CA LEU A 90 4.63 -10.68 -11.16
C LEU A 90 4.25 -9.61 -10.12
N PRO A 91 4.97 -9.56 -8.98
CA PRO A 91 4.76 -8.55 -7.95
C PRO A 91 4.87 -7.15 -8.55
N SER A 92 3.91 -6.28 -8.25
CA SER A 92 3.91 -4.89 -8.71
C SER A 92 3.62 -3.92 -7.57
N ILE A 93 4.12 -2.69 -7.70
CA ILE A 93 3.83 -1.60 -6.76
C ILE A 93 2.32 -1.35 -6.68
N GLY A 94 1.62 -1.44 -7.82
CA GLY A 94 0.16 -1.28 -7.87
C GLY A 94 -0.61 -2.33 -7.05
N GLU A 95 -0.04 -3.51 -6.81
CA GLU A 95 -0.63 -4.51 -5.91
C GLU A 95 -0.58 -4.01 -4.45
N GLN A 96 0.53 -3.40 -4.03
CA GLN A 96 0.64 -2.84 -2.67
C GLN A 96 -0.38 -1.73 -2.45
N THR A 97 -0.52 -0.85 -3.42
CA THR A 97 -1.48 0.26 -3.38
C THR A 97 -2.92 -0.23 -3.24
N ARG A 98 -3.32 -1.24 -4.02
CA ARG A 98 -4.66 -1.84 -3.94
C ARG A 98 -4.89 -2.53 -2.61
N LEU A 99 -3.90 -3.24 -2.07
CA LEU A 99 -4.01 -3.89 -0.78
C LEU A 99 -4.09 -2.88 0.37
N LEU A 100 -3.36 -1.77 0.30
CA LEU A 100 -3.50 -0.68 1.26
C LEU A 100 -4.91 -0.07 1.22
N SER A 101 -5.47 0.14 0.04
CA SER A 101 -6.85 0.60 -0.10
C SER A 101 -7.87 -0.41 0.44
N TYR A 102 -7.63 -1.71 0.23
CA TYR A 102 -8.45 -2.77 0.82
C TYR A 102 -8.37 -2.75 2.35
N PHE A 103 -7.16 -2.68 2.92
CA PHE A 103 -6.98 -2.60 4.37
C PHE A 103 -7.61 -1.33 4.95
N ALA A 104 -7.48 -0.19 4.27
CA ALA A 104 -8.11 1.05 4.71
C ALA A 104 -9.64 0.94 4.82
N GLY A 105 -10.27 0.15 3.94
CA GLY A 105 -11.71 -0.15 4.01
C GLY A 105 -12.11 -0.88 5.30
N GLU A 106 -11.22 -1.72 5.82
CA GLU A 106 -11.40 -2.43 7.10
C GLU A 106 -11.07 -1.57 8.32
N LYS A 107 -10.59 -0.33 8.13
CA LYS A 107 -10.22 0.63 9.18
C LYS A 107 -9.29 0.02 10.26
N PRO A 108 -8.12 -0.50 9.87
CA PRO A 108 -7.16 -0.99 10.85
C PRO A 108 -6.49 0.17 11.59
N ASP A 109 -6.06 -0.10 12.83
CA ASP A 109 -5.20 0.82 13.57
C ASP A 109 -3.76 0.75 13.08
N ALA A 110 -3.32 -0.45 12.65
CA ALA A 110 -1.97 -0.67 12.16
C ALA A 110 -1.93 -1.57 10.93
N VAL A 111 -0.96 -1.29 10.04
CA VAL A 111 -0.62 -2.14 8.90
C VAL A 111 0.88 -2.37 8.86
N VAL A 112 1.29 -3.64 8.79
CA VAL A 112 2.69 -4.05 8.69
C VAL A 112 2.92 -4.66 7.31
N MET A 113 3.81 -4.08 6.52
CA MET A 113 4.06 -4.52 5.15
C MET A 113 5.54 -4.86 4.93
N GLU A 114 5.79 -5.98 4.30
CA GLU A 114 7.12 -6.36 3.84
C GLU A 114 7.48 -5.62 2.54
N CYS A 115 8.69 -5.06 2.47
CA CYS A 115 9.20 -4.42 1.26
C CYS A 115 9.39 -5.44 0.14
N MET A 116 8.91 -5.11 -1.06
CA MET A 116 9.05 -5.95 -2.26
C MET A 116 10.36 -5.71 -3.00
N ALA A 117 11.04 -4.59 -2.77
CA ALA A 117 12.26 -4.26 -3.48
C ALA A 117 13.41 -5.18 -3.03
N VAL A 118 13.99 -5.90 -3.98
CA VAL A 118 15.14 -6.78 -3.75
C VAL A 118 16.45 -5.99 -3.87
N GLN A 119 16.46 -4.95 -4.71
CA GLN A 119 17.64 -4.11 -4.93
C GLN A 119 17.57 -2.81 -4.11
N PRO A 120 18.66 -2.41 -3.43
CA PRO A 120 18.67 -1.23 -2.57
C PRO A 120 18.26 0.07 -3.29
N GLN A 121 18.59 0.20 -4.57
CA GLN A 121 18.25 1.39 -5.36
C GLN A 121 16.75 1.59 -5.59
N TYR A 122 15.94 0.55 -5.45
CA TYR A 122 14.48 0.64 -5.60
C TYR A 122 13.73 0.71 -4.27
N GLN A 123 14.42 0.54 -3.15
CA GLN A 123 13.80 0.53 -1.82
C GLN A 123 13.19 1.89 -1.48
N TRP A 124 13.89 2.97 -1.78
CA TRP A 124 13.41 4.33 -1.52
C TRP A 124 12.15 4.67 -2.32
N ILE A 125 11.99 4.13 -3.55
CA ILE A 125 10.79 4.32 -4.37
C ILE A 125 9.59 3.62 -3.73
N ALA A 126 9.80 2.44 -3.15
CA ALA A 126 8.75 1.68 -2.46
C ALA A 126 8.36 2.31 -1.11
N GLU A 127 9.29 3.01 -0.45
CA GLU A 127 9.07 3.67 0.83
C GLU A 127 8.41 5.05 0.70
N HIS A 128 8.64 5.75 -0.42
CA HIS A 128 8.19 7.13 -0.60
C HIS A 128 6.67 7.34 -0.41
N PRO A 129 5.78 6.46 -0.85
CA PRO A 129 4.35 6.59 -0.57
C PRO A 129 3.98 6.41 0.90
N ALA A 130 4.80 5.64 1.65
CA ALA A 130 4.54 5.36 3.06
C ALA A 130 5.07 6.45 4.00
N ARG A 131 6.08 7.21 3.56
CA ARG A 131 6.84 8.16 4.40
C ARG A 131 6.28 9.60 4.43
N ARG A 132 5.30 9.94 3.62
CA ARG A 132 4.89 11.35 3.43
C ARG A 132 4.27 12.05 4.65
N GLU A 133 4.12 11.38 5.80
CA GLU A 133 3.50 11.99 7.00
C GLU A 133 4.34 11.93 8.28
N GLU A 134 5.58 11.45 8.23
CA GLU A 134 6.44 11.47 9.44
C GLU A 134 7.18 12.81 9.67
N SER A 135 6.93 13.83 8.86
CA SER A 135 7.54 15.16 9.04
C SER A 135 6.84 16.01 10.11
N GLY A 136 6.10 15.42 11.01
CA GLY A 136 5.30 16.12 12.01
C GLY A 136 5.47 15.68 13.46
N CYS A 137 6.45 14.85 13.81
CA CYS A 137 6.76 14.56 15.21
C CYS A 137 8.26 14.71 15.48
N LEU A 138 8.64 15.87 16.02
CA LEU A 138 9.70 16.05 16.99
C LEU A 138 9.16 15.75 18.35
#